data_15019c983bd23a4c053391f3a1c9c8ed
#
_entry.id   15019c983bd23a4c053391f3a1c9c8ed
#
_cell.length_a   1.000
_cell.length_b   1.000
_cell.length_c   1.000
_cell.angle_alpha   90.00
_cell.angle_beta   90.00
_cell.angle_gamma   90.00
#
_symmetry.space_group_name_H-M   'P 1'
#
loop_
_entity.id
_entity.type
_entity.pdbx_description
1 polymer ?
#
loop_
_entity_poly.entity_id
_entity_poly.type
_entity_poly.pdbx_seq_one_letter_code
_entity_poly.pdbx_strand_id
1 'polypeptide(L)'
;MIKHKSYAYADKVVKNEIPAPKYVIKQCEEFLKICDGKDERYFLDEQKLSQIDDILKLLVMPRGLKAGNSIYECSCGYQWLLYAAALCVVHRENPNRRRYETVVLEVARKNFKTFTIATIFVLLFLLEPKFSKFYSVAP
;
A
#
# COMPACT_ATOMS: atom_id res chain seq x y z
N MET A 1 -9.10 -14.58 12.41
CA MET A 1 -8.29 -13.37 12.21
C MET A 1 -8.85 -12.60 11.03
N ILE A 2 -9.27 -11.37 11.25
CA ILE A 2 -9.75 -10.51 10.16
C ILE A 2 -8.54 -10.13 9.33
N LYS A 3 -8.45 -10.65 8.13
CA LYS A 3 -7.36 -10.31 7.22
C LYS A 3 -7.54 -8.89 6.68
N HIS A 4 -6.46 -8.12 6.66
CA HIS A 4 -6.45 -6.74 6.17
C HIS A 4 -6.97 -6.64 4.71
N LYS A 5 -7.51 -5.47 4.35
CA LYS A 5 -8.05 -5.19 3.00
C LYS A 5 -7.06 -5.47 1.86
N SER A 6 -5.76 -5.23 2.08
CA SER A 6 -4.71 -5.56 1.11
C SER A 6 -4.61 -7.06 0.84
N TYR A 7 -4.69 -7.87 1.89
CA TYR A 7 -4.70 -9.33 1.76
C TYR A 7 -5.95 -9.80 1.00
N ALA A 8 -7.12 -9.29 1.36
CA ALA A 8 -8.37 -9.64 0.71
C ALA A 8 -8.37 -9.30 -0.80
N TYR A 9 -7.79 -8.17 -1.17
CA TYR A 9 -7.61 -7.81 -2.57
C TYR A 9 -6.67 -8.77 -3.29
N ALA A 10 -5.49 -9.03 -2.73
CA ALA A 10 -4.51 -9.93 -3.33
C ALA A 10 -5.07 -11.35 -3.52
N ASP A 11 -5.80 -11.86 -2.53
CA ASP A 11 -6.44 -13.17 -2.59
C ASP A 11 -7.48 -13.26 -3.73
N LYS A 12 -8.31 -12.23 -3.91
CA LYS A 12 -9.27 -12.16 -5.01
C LYS A 12 -8.61 -12.08 -6.38
N VAL A 13 -7.49 -11.35 -6.49
CA VAL A 13 -6.71 -11.28 -7.74
C VAL A 13 -6.13 -12.64 -8.09
N VAL A 14 -5.52 -13.33 -7.13
CA VAL A 14 -4.92 -14.67 -7.35
C VAL A 14 -5.99 -15.72 -7.68
N LYS A 15 -7.18 -15.61 -7.12
CA LYS A 15 -8.33 -16.47 -7.44
C LYS A 15 -9.05 -16.15 -8.76
N ASN A 16 -8.55 -15.16 -9.50
CA ASN A 16 -9.19 -14.65 -10.73
C ASN A 16 -10.60 -14.07 -10.54
N GLU A 17 -10.95 -13.64 -9.34
CA GLU A 17 -12.19 -12.93 -9.07
C GLU A 17 -12.10 -11.45 -9.49
N ILE A 18 -10.88 -10.91 -9.52
CA ILE A 18 -10.56 -9.57 -10.02
C ILE A 18 -9.59 -9.72 -11.19
N PRO A 19 -9.94 -9.28 -12.40
CA PRO A 19 -9.02 -9.30 -13.54
C PRO A 19 -7.80 -8.41 -13.28
N ALA A 20 -6.60 -8.94 -13.53
CA ALA A 20 -5.37 -8.20 -13.35
C ALA A 20 -4.29 -8.64 -14.35
N PRO A 21 -3.36 -7.75 -14.72
CA PRO A 21 -2.22 -8.10 -15.56
C PRO A 21 -1.29 -9.09 -14.86
N LYS A 22 -0.54 -9.85 -15.67
CA LYS A 22 0.39 -10.89 -15.21
C LYS A 22 1.30 -10.45 -14.06
N TYR A 23 1.87 -9.26 -14.15
CA TYR A 23 2.81 -8.77 -13.12
C TYR A 23 2.09 -8.40 -11.81
N VAL A 24 0.86 -7.93 -11.89
CA VAL A 24 0.04 -7.67 -10.69
C VAL A 24 -0.32 -8.97 -10.00
N ILE A 25 -0.71 -10.01 -10.75
CA ILE A 25 -0.99 -11.34 -10.21
C ILE A 25 0.23 -11.88 -9.48
N LYS A 26 1.40 -11.84 -10.10
CA LYS A 26 2.67 -12.27 -9.49
C LYS A 26 2.98 -11.50 -8.21
N GLN A 27 2.78 -10.18 -8.22
CA GLN A 27 2.99 -9.36 -7.02
C GLN A 27 2.02 -9.73 -5.90
N CYS A 28 0.77 -10.05 -6.23
CA CYS A 28 -0.22 -10.51 -5.25
C CYS A 28 0.17 -11.88 -4.65
N GLU A 29 0.64 -12.81 -5.47
CA GLU A 29 1.12 -14.12 -5.02
C GLU A 29 2.28 -13.98 -4.02
N GLU A 30 3.27 -13.15 -4.35
CA GLU A 30 4.40 -12.87 -3.46
C GLU A 30 3.95 -12.20 -2.16
N PHE A 31 3.03 -11.25 -2.24
CA PHE A 31 2.49 -10.57 -1.07
C PHE A 31 1.75 -11.53 -0.14
N LEU A 32 0.91 -12.41 -0.67
CA LEU A 32 0.21 -13.43 0.11
C LEU A 32 1.20 -14.40 0.80
N LYS A 33 2.23 -14.82 0.09
CA LYS A 33 3.30 -15.67 0.65
C LYS A 33 3.97 -15.02 1.86
N ILE A 34 4.25 -13.72 1.77
CA ILE A 34 4.85 -12.96 2.88
C ILE A 34 3.86 -12.84 4.05
N CYS A 35 2.61 -12.48 3.77
CA CYS A 35 1.57 -12.35 4.79
C CYS A 35 1.28 -13.67 5.52
N ASP A 36 1.40 -14.80 4.83
CA ASP A 36 1.21 -16.14 5.39
C ASP A 36 2.45 -16.67 6.15
N GLY A 37 3.50 -15.85 6.25
CA GLY A 37 4.73 -16.23 6.95
C GLY A 37 5.60 -17.27 6.24
N LYS A 38 5.37 -17.48 4.95
CA LYS A 38 6.10 -18.48 4.13
C LYS A 38 7.38 -17.94 3.49
N ASP A 39 7.69 -16.66 3.66
CA ASP A 39 8.93 -16.07 3.17
C ASP A 39 9.93 -15.93 4.32
N GLU A 40 11.14 -16.46 4.11
CA GLU A 40 12.21 -16.46 5.13
C GLU A 40 12.91 -15.11 5.26
N ARG A 41 12.83 -14.26 4.25
CA ARG A 41 13.58 -12.99 4.18
C ARG A 41 12.77 -11.79 4.59
N TYR A 42 11.46 -11.83 4.37
CA TYR A 42 10.56 -10.69 4.53
C TYR A 42 9.36 -11.04 5.39
N PHE A 43 8.80 -10.03 6.04
CA PHE A 43 7.53 -10.15 6.74
C PHE A 43 6.72 -8.86 6.61
N LEU A 44 5.44 -8.95 6.88
CA LEU A 44 4.55 -7.79 6.92
C LEU A 44 4.59 -7.17 8.33
N ASP A 45 4.98 -5.92 8.43
CA ASP A 45 4.90 -5.14 9.68
C ASP A 45 3.45 -4.72 9.94
N GLU A 46 2.73 -5.56 10.67
CA GLU A 46 1.31 -5.33 10.99
C GLU A 46 1.09 -4.10 11.85
N GLN A 47 2.04 -3.74 12.71
CA GLN A 47 1.95 -2.54 13.53
C GLN A 47 2.00 -1.27 12.65
N LYS A 48 2.93 -1.22 11.71
CA LYS A 48 3.04 -0.13 10.74
C LYS A 48 1.79 -0.03 9.86
N LEU A 49 1.26 -1.18 9.43
CA LEU A 49 0.03 -1.22 8.64
C LEU A 49 -1.17 -0.69 9.42
N SER A 50 -1.28 -1.02 10.71
CA SER A 50 -2.31 -0.48 11.59
C SER A 50 -2.18 1.03 11.76
N GLN A 51 -0.97 1.56 11.90
CA GLN A 51 -0.74 3.01 11.93
C GLN A 51 -1.17 3.70 10.63
N ILE A 52 -0.91 3.08 9.49
CA ILE A 52 -1.38 3.57 8.19
C ILE A 52 -2.91 3.62 8.15
N ASP A 53 -3.58 2.57 8.59
CA ASP A 53 -5.04 2.54 8.67
C ASP A 53 -5.60 3.68 9.51
N ASP A 54 -5.02 3.93 10.68
CA ASP A 54 -5.43 5.00 11.57
C ASP A 54 -5.25 6.39 10.96
N ILE A 55 -4.13 6.62 10.27
CA ILE A 55 -3.90 7.88 9.56
C ILE A 55 -4.92 8.05 8.43
N LEU A 56 -5.17 7.02 7.63
CA LEU A 56 -6.13 7.07 6.52
C LEU A 56 -7.57 7.30 6.99
N LYS A 57 -7.93 6.88 8.19
CA LYS A 57 -9.23 7.18 8.81
C LYS A 57 -9.37 8.65 9.21
N LEU A 58 -8.27 9.32 9.54
CA LEU A 58 -8.25 10.74 9.89
C LEU A 58 -8.21 11.67 8.67
N LEU A 59 -7.65 11.21 7.57
CA LEU A 59 -7.58 11.97 6.33
C LEU A 59 -8.89 11.88 5.55
N VAL A 60 -9.34 13.00 4.99
CA VAL A 60 -10.59 13.07 4.22
C VAL A 60 -10.33 13.36 2.75
N MET A 61 -11.21 12.86 1.90
CA MET A 61 -11.19 13.16 0.47
C MET A 61 -11.49 14.64 0.23
N PRO A 62 -10.59 15.38 -0.43
CA PRO A 62 -10.77 16.83 -0.61
C PRO A 62 -11.75 17.18 -1.73
N ARG A 63 -11.98 16.29 -2.70
CA ARG A 63 -12.78 16.55 -3.91
C ARG A 63 -13.48 15.29 -4.41
N GLY A 64 -14.48 15.50 -5.26
CA GLY A 64 -15.22 14.43 -5.97
C GLY A 64 -16.46 13.99 -5.23
N LEU A 65 -17.08 12.92 -5.74
CA LEU A 65 -18.35 12.39 -5.21
C LEU A 65 -18.25 11.88 -3.76
N LYS A 66 -17.04 11.53 -3.31
CA LYS A 66 -16.76 11.03 -1.96
C LYS A 66 -16.07 12.08 -1.09
N ALA A 67 -16.13 13.38 -1.47
CA ALA A 67 -15.55 14.45 -0.66
C ALA A 67 -16.14 14.44 0.76
N GLY A 68 -15.27 14.61 1.76
CA GLY A 68 -15.65 14.56 3.18
C GLY A 68 -15.62 13.17 3.81
N ASN A 69 -15.60 12.08 3.02
CA ASN A 69 -15.39 10.73 3.55
C ASN A 69 -13.90 10.46 3.79
N SER A 70 -13.59 9.54 4.70
CA SER A 70 -12.19 9.19 4.99
C SER A 70 -11.51 8.55 3.76
N ILE A 71 -10.21 8.76 3.63
CA ILE A 71 -9.41 8.07 2.60
C ILE A 71 -9.43 6.56 2.84
N TYR A 72 -9.54 6.12 4.10
CA TYR A 72 -9.69 4.72 4.46
C TYR A 72 -10.91 4.07 3.78
N GLU A 73 -12.07 4.74 3.78
CA GLU A 73 -13.29 4.24 3.16
C GLU A 73 -13.25 4.32 1.63
N CYS A 74 -12.57 5.34 1.10
CA CYS A 74 -12.54 5.62 -0.33
C CYS A 74 -11.45 4.88 -1.09
N SER A 75 -10.45 4.31 -0.42
CA SER A 75 -9.36 3.59 -1.06
C SER A 75 -9.82 2.29 -1.71
N CYS A 76 -9.38 2.04 -2.92
CA CYS A 76 -9.68 0.81 -3.66
C CYS A 76 -8.58 -0.25 -3.48
N GLY A 77 -8.84 -1.47 -3.96
CA GLY A 77 -7.99 -2.63 -3.72
C GLY A 77 -6.52 -2.46 -4.08
N TYR A 78 -6.20 -1.91 -5.25
CA TYR A 78 -4.81 -1.72 -5.66
C TYR A 78 -4.06 -0.71 -4.77
N GLN A 79 -4.75 0.30 -4.24
CA GLN A 79 -4.16 1.27 -3.32
C GLN A 79 -3.81 0.59 -1.99
N TRP A 80 -4.66 -0.27 -1.49
CA TRP A 80 -4.39 -1.07 -0.29
C TRP A 80 -3.18 -1.98 -0.44
N LEU A 81 -3.09 -2.67 -1.59
CA LEU A 81 -1.93 -3.48 -1.91
C LEU A 81 -0.65 -2.63 -1.96
N LEU A 82 -0.72 -1.47 -2.60
CA LEU A 82 0.43 -0.57 -2.73
C LEU A 82 0.91 -0.07 -1.36
N TYR A 83 0.00 0.38 -0.49
CA TYR A 83 0.38 0.82 0.86
C TYR A 83 1.03 -0.30 1.67
N ALA A 84 0.43 -1.47 1.69
CA ALA A 84 0.93 -2.59 2.45
C ALA A 84 2.24 -3.13 1.89
N ALA A 85 2.34 -3.38 0.60
CA ALA A 85 3.53 -3.96 -0.02
C ALA A 85 4.72 -2.98 -0.03
N ALA A 86 4.49 -1.72 -0.41
CA ALA A 86 5.57 -0.75 -0.52
C ALA A 86 6.06 -0.23 0.83
N LEU A 87 5.18 -0.05 1.81
CA LEU A 87 5.51 0.62 3.07
C LEU A 87 5.68 -0.33 4.25
N CYS A 88 5.04 -1.48 4.24
CA CYS A 88 4.96 -2.37 5.42
C CYS A 88 5.68 -3.70 5.26
N VAL A 89 6.11 -4.09 4.06
CA VAL A 89 6.94 -5.29 3.87
C VAL A 89 8.39 -4.93 4.12
N VAL A 90 8.97 -5.57 5.13
CA VAL A 90 10.32 -5.26 5.63
C VAL A 90 11.19 -6.50 5.73
N HIS A 91 12.50 -6.31 5.83
CA HIS A 91 13.46 -7.40 6.03
C HIS A 91 13.36 -7.98 7.43
N ARG A 92 13.40 -9.30 7.57
CA ARG A 92 13.45 -9.97 8.89
C ARG A 92 14.71 -9.63 9.67
N GLU A 93 15.85 -9.52 8.98
CA GLU A 93 17.13 -9.17 9.60
C GLU A 93 17.21 -7.72 10.05
N ASN A 94 16.51 -6.82 9.35
CA ASN A 94 16.45 -5.40 9.67
C ASN A 94 15.05 -4.83 9.41
N PRO A 95 14.16 -4.84 10.40
CA PRO A 95 12.79 -4.33 10.26
C PRO A 95 12.68 -2.84 9.91
N ASN A 96 13.76 -2.08 10.03
CA ASN A 96 13.79 -0.68 9.60
C ASN A 96 14.02 -0.52 8.10
N ARG A 97 14.37 -1.60 7.39
CA ARG A 97 14.60 -1.60 5.96
C ARG A 97 13.41 -2.19 5.22
N ARG A 98 12.77 -1.38 4.36
CA ARG A 98 11.70 -1.85 3.48
C ARG A 98 12.28 -2.78 2.41
N ARG A 99 11.48 -3.74 1.98
CA ARG A 99 11.85 -4.66 0.88
C ARG A 99 12.10 -3.92 -0.41
N TYR A 100 11.23 -2.98 -0.75
CA TYR A 100 11.29 -2.26 -2.03
C TYR A 100 11.91 -0.88 -1.85
N GLU A 101 13.02 -0.63 -2.56
CA GLU A 101 13.65 0.68 -2.65
C GLU A 101 13.04 1.52 -3.78
N THR A 102 12.53 0.84 -4.81
CA THR A 102 11.86 1.46 -5.95
C THR A 102 10.51 0.80 -6.18
N VAL A 103 9.49 1.61 -6.35
CA VAL A 103 8.13 1.15 -6.66
C VAL A 103 7.65 1.88 -7.91
N VAL A 104 7.17 1.13 -8.89
CA VAL A 104 6.58 1.65 -10.13
C VAL A 104 5.07 1.42 -10.08
N LEU A 105 4.30 2.50 -10.17
CA LEU A 105 2.86 2.45 -10.25
C LEU A 105 2.40 2.83 -11.67
N GLU A 106 1.90 1.85 -12.39
CA GLU A 106 1.34 2.02 -13.72
C GLU A 106 -0.17 1.78 -13.68
N VAL A 107 -0.94 2.84 -13.84
CA VAL A 107 -2.41 2.81 -13.89
C VAL A 107 -2.91 3.74 -14.98
N ALA A 108 -4.08 3.43 -15.53
CA ALA A 108 -4.71 4.24 -16.56
C ALA A 108 -5.02 5.66 -16.04
N ARG A 109 -5.20 6.60 -16.96
CA ARG A 109 -5.59 7.98 -16.65
C ARG A 109 -6.91 8.01 -15.86
N LYS A 110 -7.09 8.99 -14.99
CA LYS A 110 -8.28 9.22 -14.14
C LYS A 110 -8.53 8.12 -13.08
N ASN A 111 -7.51 7.32 -12.76
CA ASN A 111 -7.57 6.30 -11.69
C ASN A 111 -6.84 6.72 -10.42
N PHE A 112 -6.93 7.99 -10.06
CA PHE A 112 -6.40 8.53 -8.78
C PHE A 112 -4.88 8.34 -8.56
N LYS A 113 -4.09 8.18 -9.63
CA LYS A 113 -2.63 7.97 -9.52
C LYS A 113 -1.94 9.08 -8.73
N THR A 114 -2.13 10.33 -9.13
CA THR A 114 -1.53 11.49 -8.46
C THR A 114 -1.99 11.60 -7.01
N PHE A 115 -3.27 11.36 -6.75
CA PHE A 115 -3.83 11.36 -5.40
C PHE A 115 -3.22 10.24 -4.55
N THR A 116 -3.05 9.04 -5.10
CA THR A 116 -2.41 7.90 -4.42
C THR A 116 -0.97 8.23 -4.03
N ILE A 117 -0.20 8.82 -4.94
CA ILE A 117 1.18 9.24 -4.64
C ILE A 117 1.21 10.33 -3.57
N ALA A 118 0.33 11.33 -3.64
CA ALA A 118 0.21 12.34 -2.61
C ALA A 118 -0.12 11.74 -1.24
N THR A 119 -1.02 10.78 -1.18
CA THR A 119 -1.34 10.05 0.04
C THR A 119 -0.12 9.30 0.60
N ILE A 120 0.66 8.63 -0.25
CA ILE A 120 1.90 7.96 0.17
C ILE A 120 2.91 8.97 0.73
N PHE A 121 3.05 10.15 0.14
CA PHE A 121 3.91 11.22 0.70
C PHE A 121 3.47 11.61 2.10
N VAL A 122 2.19 11.81 2.34
CA VAL A 122 1.65 12.13 3.68
C VAL A 122 1.95 11.01 4.66
N LEU A 123 1.71 9.75 4.28
CA LEU A 123 2.00 8.59 5.12
C LEU A 123 3.49 8.50 5.47
N LEU A 124 4.37 8.68 4.50
CA LEU A 124 5.82 8.68 4.73
C LEU A 124 6.25 9.86 5.63
N PHE A 125 5.68 11.03 5.40
CA PHE A 125 5.98 12.22 6.20
C PHE A 125 5.66 12.01 7.68
N LEU A 126 4.61 11.26 7.99
CA LEU A 126 4.18 10.97 9.36
C LEU A 126 4.89 9.76 9.99
N LEU A 127 5.31 8.80 9.19
CA LEU A 127 5.85 7.51 9.65
C LEU A 127 7.38 7.42 9.63
N GLU A 128 8.04 8.20 8.77
CA GLU A 128 9.50 8.18 8.67
C GLU A 128 10.18 8.97 9.80
N PRO A 129 11.46 8.66 10.10
CA PRO A 129 12.22 9.39 11.12
C PRO A 129 12.29 10.89 10.84
N LYS A 130 12.44 11.67 11.90
CA LYS A 130 12.69 13.13 11.80
C LYS A 130 13.88 13.41 10.88
N PHE A 131 13.79 14.52 10.14
CA PHE A 131 14.81 14.98 9.18
C PHE A 131 14.91 14.14 7.89
N SER A 132 13.98 13.24 7.61
CA SER A 132 13.86 12.61 6.30
C SER A 132 13.54 13.65 5.22
N LYS A 133 14.15 13.49 4.05
CA LYS A 133 13.93 14.40 2.90
C LYS A 133 13.06 13.72 1.86
N PHE A 134 12.12 14.47 1.31
CA PHE A 134 11.20 14.01 0.29
C PHE A 134 11.29 14.91 -0.94
N TYR A 135 11.37 14.30 -2.11
CA TYR A 135 11.47 15.02 -3.37
C TYR A 135 10.38 14.55 -4.34
N SER A 136 9.75 15.50 -5.02
CA SER A 136 8.82 15.23 -6.11
C SER A 136 9.35 15.90 -7.37
N VAL A 137 9.41 15.14 -8.46
CA VAL A 137 9.83 15.63 -9.76
C VAL A 137 8.74 15.29 -10.76
N ALA A 138 8.31 16.30 -11.52
CA ALA A 138 7.39 16.13 -12.62
C ALA A 138 8.05 16.67 -13.91
N PRO A 139 7.78 16.04 -15.06
CA PRO A 139 8.25 16.54 -16.36
C PRO A 139 7.57 17.86 -16.73
#